data_0ac36e60e21482672a352a1aace0fff9
#
_entry.id   0ac36e60e21482672a352a1aace0fff9
#
_cell.length_a   1.000
_cell.length_b   1.000
_cell.length_c   1.000
_cell.angle_alpha   90.00
_cell.angle_beta   90.00
_cell.angle_gamma   90.00
#
_symmetry.space_group_name_H-M   'P 1'
#
loop_
_entity.id
_entity.type
_entity.pdbx_description
1 polymer ?
#
loop_
_entity_poly.entity_id
_entity_poly.type
_entity_poly.pdbx_seq_one_letter_code
_entity_poly.pdbx_strand_id
1 'polypeptide(L)'
;MIGLDLAKEMKRKFNIEYLYFDKHLNVETISKNYEELSKILEIDFSRDLKQVKARYEQLAMKCYSLLKGKKLIYGNTPMMALEMVDFLSDLGLEPVFVQLRELYEQDSPYKESLLDKGYNPYISRIANIAPLRELYDTIGADLYVGHESPMLLKQKGMMQMTFDAHAQKIGYELPIGVMQDMIKLMTEDSKPMGGGKHAAM
;
A
#
# COMPACT_ATOMS: atom_id res chain seq x y z
N MET A 1 -2.27 4.04 18.91
CA MET A 1 -2.21 2.62 19.36
C MET A 1 -3.42 2.34 20.25
N ILE A 2 -4.52 1.91 19.66
CA ILE A 2 -5.75 1.63 20.40
C ILE A 2 -5.60 0.25 21.04
N GLY A 3 -5.85 0.15 22.35
CA GLY A 3 -5.88 -1.12 23.08
C GLY A 3 -4.57 -1.58 23.74
N LEU A 4 -3.42 -1.01 23.41
CA LEU A 4 -2.13 -1.45 23.99
C LEU A 4 -2.07 -1.23 25.49
N ASP A 5 -2.56 -0.10 25.98
CA ASP A 5 -2.54 0.19 27.43
C ASP A 5 -3.50 -0.73 28.19
N LEU A 6 -4.65 -1.07 27.60
CA LEU A 6 -5.55 -2.08 28.14
C LEU A 6 -4.87 -3.46 28.20
N ALA A 7 -4.18 -3.88 27.15
CA ALA A 7 -3.46 -5.15 27.09
C ALA A 7 -2.38 -5.22 28.17
N LYS A 8 -1.60 -4.13 28.37
CA LYS A 8 -0.60 -4.02 29.45
C LYS A 8 -1.25 -4.17 30.84
N GLU A 9 -2.38 -3.52 31.08
CA GLU A 9 -3.13 -3.64 32.34
C GLU A 9 -3.69 -5.04 32.54
N MET A 10 -4.20 -5.71 31.50
CA MET A 10 -4.67 -7.10 31.58
C MET A 10 -3.52 -8.04 31.93
N LYS A 11 -2.34 -7.86 31.32
CA LYS A 11 -1.14 -8.63 31.70
C LYS A 11 -0.78 -8.39 33.15
N ARG A 12 -0.72 -7.13 33.60
CA ARG A 12 -0.35 -6.77 34.99
C ARG A 12 -1.32 -7.33 36.02
N LYS A 13 -2.65 -7.26 35.76
CA LYS A 13 -3.69 -7.66 36.74
C LYS A 13 -4.02 -9.14 36.71
N PHE A 14 -4.01 -9.75 35.55
CA PHE A 14 -4.55 -11.08 35.34
C PHE A 14 -3.53 -12.07 34.76
N ASN A 15 -2.29 -11.62 34.54
CA ASN A 15 -1.21 -12.40 33.92
C ASN A 15 -1.61 -12.97 32.54
N ILE A 16 -2.42 -12.22 31.78
CA ILE A 16 -2.83 -12.58 30.43
C ILE A 16 -1.73 -12.12 29.46
N GLU A 17 -1.16 -13.06 28.73
CA GLU A 17 -0.18 -12.73 27.67
C GLU A 17 -0.90 -12.01 26.53
N TYR A 18 -0.20 -11.08 25.88
CA TYR A 18 -0.67 -10.40 24.69
C TYR A 18 0.44 -10.27 23.66
N LEU A 19 0.05 -10.25 22.41
CA LEU A 19 0.91 -9.86 21.28
C LEU A 19 0.32 -8.61 20.63
N TYR A 20 1.17 -7.60 20.44
CA TYR A 20 0.81 -6.44 19.63
C TYR A 20 1.10 -6.74 18.17
N PHE A 21 0.04 -7.04 17.43
CA PHE A 21 0.11 -7.36 16.01
C PHE A 21 -0.34 -6.13 15.20
N ASP A 22 0.62 -5.31 14.80
CA ASP A 22 0.33 -4.10 14.03
C ASP A 22 0.23 -4.38 12.52
N LYS A 23 -0.34 -3.42 11.80
CA LYS A 23 -0.37 -3.47 10.34
C LYS A 23 1.00 -3.10 9.81
N HIS A 24 1.53 -3.96 8.97
CA HIS A 24 2.77 -3.73 8.24
C HIS A 24 2.65 -4.23 6.81
N LEU A 25 3.46 -3.63 5.92
CA LEU A 25 3.60 -4.05 4.53
C LEU A 25 4.93 -4.76 4.30
N ASN A 26 5.90 -4.51 5.18
CA ASN A 26 7.21 -5.14 5.13
C ASN A 26 7.14 -6.61 5.54
N VAL A 27 7.60 -7.49 4.64
CA VAL A 27 7.54 -8.95 4.80
C VAL A 27 8.32 -9.47 6.00
N GLU A 28 9.45 -8.84 6.33
CA GLU A 28 10.30 -9.26 7.45
C GLU A 28 9.63 -8.95 8.78
N THR A 29 9.01 -7.77 8.90
CA THR A 29 8.24 -7.38 10.10
C THR A 29 7.02 -8.28 10.29
N ILE A 30 6.29 -8.56 9.21
CA ILE A 30 5.15 -9.48 9.24
C ILE A 30 5.60 -10.88 9.70
N SER A 31 6.69 -11.40 9.14
CA SER A 31 7.23 -12.72 9.51
C SER A 31 7.55 -12.81 10.99
N LYS A 32 8.24 -11.79 11.54
CA LYS A 32 8.59 -11.72 12.96
C LYS A 32 7.35 -11.75 13.86
N ASN A 33 6.30 -11.02 13.50
CA ASN A 33 5.04 -11.02 14.25
C ASN A 33 4.41 -12.44 14.30
N TYR A 34 4.44 -13.18 13.19
CA TYR A 34 3.95 -14.56 13.17
C TYR A 34 4.86 -15.53 13.93
N GLU A 35 6.18 -15.33 13.92
CA GLU A 35 7.11 -16.12 14.72
C GLU A 35 6.89 -15.91 16.22
N GLU A 36 6.61 -14.67 16.65
CA GLU A 36 6.25 -14.38 18.04
C GLU A 36 4.89 -15.00 18.41
N LEU A 37 3.91 -14.92 17.53
CA LEU A 37 2.61 -15.57 17.72
C LEU A 37 2.75 -17.09 17.86
N SER A 38 3.61 -17.70 17.02
CA SER A 38 3.92 -19.13 17.07
C SER A 38 4.44 -19.56 18.45
N LYS A 39 5.34 -18.75 19.03
CA LYS A 39 5.91 -19.00 20.38
C LYS A 39 4.86 -18.89 21.47
N ILE A 40 3.98 -17.88 21.40
CA ILE A 40 2.94 -17.66 22.41
C ILE A 40 1.88 -18.76 22.38
N LEU A 41 1.50 -19.21 21.18
CA LEU A 41 0.48 -20.21 20.99
C LEU A 41 1.01 -21.66 21.04
N GLU A 42 2.33 -21.83 21.07
CA GLU A 42 3.00 -23.14 20.95
C GLU A 42 2.58 -23.90 19.67
N ILE A 43 2.33 -23.15 18.57
CA ILE A 43 1.92 -23.69 17.26
C ILE A 43 3.02 -23.39 16.23
N ASP A 44 3.46 -24.40 15.50
CA ASP A 44 4.43 -24.24 14.42
C ASP A 44 3.75 -23.74 13.13
N PHE A 45 3.99 -22.50 12.76
CA PHE A 45 3.54 -21.89 11.49
C PHE A 45 4.59 -21.92 10.38
N SER A 46 5.75 -22.53 10.59
CA SER A 46 6.91 -22.43 9.67
C SER A 46 6.57 -22.84 8.24
N ARG A 47 5.79 -23.90 8.05
CA ARG A 47 5.36 -24.37 6.74
C ARG A 47 4.46 -23.37 6.04
N ASP A 48 3.48 -22.83 6.73
CA ASP A 48 2.49 -21.90 6.18
C ASP A 48 3.15 -20.56 5.88
N LEU A 49 4.04 -20.09 6.76
CA LEU A 49 4.84 -18.89 6.53
C LEU A 49 5.74 -19.01 5.30
N LYS A 50 6.37 -20.16 5.10
CA LYS A 50 7.17 -20.40 3.89
C LYS A 50 6.34 -20.32 2.61
N GLN A 51 5.14 -20.90 2.62
CA GLN A 51 4.24 -20.89 1.46
C GLN A 51 3.73 -19.48 1.15
N VAL A 52 3.28 -18.75 2.18
CA VAL A 52 2.74 -17.40 1.98
C VAL A 52 3.83 -16.41 1.58
N LYS A 53 5.05 -16.55 2.12
CA LYS A 53 6.21 -15.75 1.73
C LYS A 53 6.58 -15.98 0.26
N ALA A 54 6.63 -17.23 -0.19
CA ALA A 54 6.86 -17.55 -1.59
C ALA A 54 5.81 -16.93 -2.53
N ARG A 55 4.53 -16.96 -2.11
CA ARG A 55 3.44 -16.29 -2.83
C ARG A 55 3.63 -14.77 -2.89
N TYR A 56 4.01 -14.15 -1.77
CA TYR A 56 4.32 -12.73 -1.71
C TYR A 56 5.41 -12.36 -2.71
N GLU A 57 6.52 -13.09 -2.71
CA GLU A 57 7.67 -12.84 -3.60
C GLU A 57 7.29 -12.97 -5.08
N GLN A 58 6.48 -13.97 -5.45
CA GLN A 58 5.98 -14.13 -6.82
C GLN A 58 5.10 -12.93 -7.25
N LEU A 59 4.22 -12.47 -6.38
CA LEU A 59 3.38 -11.31 -6.66
C LEU A 59 4.19 -10.03 -6.75
N ALA A 60 5.18 -9.83 -5.87
CA ALA A 60 6.06 -8.68 -5.90
C ALA A 60 6.85 -8.60 -7.21
N MET A 61 7.44 -9.71 -7.67
CA MET A 61 8.11 -9.77 -8.96
C MET A 61 7.18 -9.43 -10.12
N LYS A 62 5.95 -9.95 -10.09
CA LYS A 62 4.95 -9.65 -11.12
C LYS A 62 4.53 -8.18 -11.10
N CYS A 63 4.29 -7.62 -9.91
CA CYS A 63 4.01 -6.18 -9.76
C CYS A 63 5.17 -5.36 -10.31
N TYR A 64 6.40 -5.65 -9.92
CA TYR A 64 7.57 -4.92 -10.38
C TYR A 64 7.66 -4.89 -11.91
N SER A 65 7.42 -6.01 -12.58
CA SER A 65 7.45 -6.08 -14.05
C SER A 65 6.37 -5.20 -14.73
N LEU A 66 5.24 -4.98 -14.06
CA LEU A 66 4.11 -4.19 -14.60
C LEU A 66 4.18 -2.70 -14.22
N LEU A 67 4.81 -2.38 -13.09
CA LEU A 67 4.77 -1.06 -12.46
C LEU A 67 6.07 -0.27 -12.64
N LYS A 68 7.19 -0.93 -12.96
CA LYS A 68 8.50 -0.30 -13.06
C LYS A 68 8.47 0.95 -13.94
N GLY A 69 8.92 2.06 -13.37
CA GLY A 69 9.03 3.35 -14.03
C GLY A 69 7.70 4.12 -14.17
N LYS A 70 6.59 3.59 -13.65
CA LYS A 70 5.32 4.31 -13.62
C LYS A 70 5.29 5.27 -12.44
N LYS A 71 4.86 6.50 -12.71
CA LYS A 71 4.80 7.57 -11.73
C LYS A 71 3.55 7.49 -10.87
N LEU A 72 3.74 7.66 -9.56
CA LEU A 72 2.71 7.55 -8.54
C LEU A 72 2.41 8.90 -7.88
N ILE A 73 1.14 9.27 -7.85
CA ILE A 73 0.58 10.21 -6.87
C ILE A 73 -0.10 9.42 -5.76
N TYR A 74 0.37 9.56 -4.52
CA TYR A 74 -0.32 9.04 -3.34
C TYR A 74 -1.16 10.15 -2.73
N GLY A 75 -2.46 10.07 -2.94
CA GLY A 75 -3.41 11.13 -2.61
C GLY A 75 -4.22 10.85 -1.35
N ASN A 76 -5.39 11.44 -1.26
CA ASN A 76 -6.27 11.45 -0.11
C ASN A 76 -6.71 10.03 0.33
N THR A 77 -5.86 9.37 1.12
CA THR A 77 -6.12 8.08 1.73
C THR A 77 -5.68 8.08 3.20
N PRO A 78 -6.46 7.47 4.10
CA PRO A 78 -6.14 7.45 5.53
C PRO A 78 -5.09 6.41 5.93
N MET A 79 -4.61 5.58 4.99
CA MET A 79 -3.76 4.44 5.34
C MET A 79 -2.27 4.77 5.25
N MET A 80 -1.53 4.42 6.31
CA MET A 80 -0.08 4.14 6.41
C MET A 80 0.78 4.86 5.36
N ALA A 81 0.63 6.18 5.23
CA ALA A 81 0.99 6.89 4.02
C ALA A 81 2.43 6.65 3.53
N LEU A 82 3.45 6.92 4.35
CA LEU A 82 4.84 6.73 3.91
C LEU A 82 5.25 5.25 3.85
N GLU A 83 4.77 4.40 4.75
CA GLU A 83 5.02 2.96 4.65
C GLU A 83 4.42 2.37 3.37
N MET A 84 3.20 2.79 3.02
CA MET A 84 2.56 2.36 1.77
C MET A 84 3.32 2.86 0.54
N VAL A 85 3.75 4.12 0.53
CA VAL A 85 4.51 4.69 -0.58
C VAL A 85 5.85 3.99 -0.75
N ASP A 86 6.53 3.70 0.35
CA ASP A 86 7.79 2.95 0.36
C ASP A 86 7.60 1.53 -0.18
N PHE A 87 6.57 0.82 0.30
CA PHE A 87 6.19 -0.50 -0.23
C PHE A 87 5.86 -0.45 -1.74
N LEU A 88 5.08 0.53 -2.20
CA LEU A 88 4.75 0.67 -3.60
C LEU A 88 5.99 1.00 -4.46
N SER A 89 6.97 1.70 -3.89
CA SER A 89 8.24 1.95 -4.55
C SER A 89 9.08 0.67 -4.72
N ASP A 90 9.02 -0.25 -3.76
CA ASP A 90 9.64 -1.57 -3.89
C ASP A 90 9.00 -2.41 -5.01
N LEU A 91 7.73 -2.15 -5.29
CA LEU A 91 7.03 -2.76 -6.43
C LEU A 91 7.31 -2.07 -7.78
N GLY A 92 8.20 -1.07 -7.81
CA GLY A 92 8.68 -0.41 -9.03
C GLY A 92 8.00 0.91 -9.38
N LEU A 93 7.05 1.39 -8.56
CA LEU A 93 6.43 2.70 -8.77
C LEU A 93 7.39 3.83 -8.36
N GLU A 94 7.37 4.92 -9.13
CA GLU A 94 8.12 6.14 -8.85
C GLU A 94 7.22 7.16 -8.14
N PRO A 95 7.30 7.33 -6.81
CA PRO A 95 6.49 8.31 -6.11
C PRO A 95 6.95 9.73 -6.49
N VAL A 96 6.05 10.51 -7.07
CA VAL A 96 6.32 11.90 -7.46
C VAL A 96 5.61 12.90 -6.55
N PHE A 97 4.50 12.52 -5.96
CA PHE A 97 3.74 13.36 -5.05
C PHE A 97 3.05 12.52 -3.96
N VAL A 98 3.14 12.96 -2.71
CA VAL A 98 2.55 12.29 -1.55
C VAL A 98 1.76 13.30 -0.72
N GLN A 99 0.48 13.05 -0.55
CA GLN A 99 -0.37 13.82 0.34
C GLN A 99 -0.51 13.10 1.68
N LEU A 100 -0.11 13.75 2.75
CA LEU A 100 -0.19 13.25 4.12
C LEU A 100 -1.14 14.14 4.93
N ARG A 101 -1.81 13.57 5.92
CA ARG A 101 -2.49 14.37 6.95
C ARG A 101 -1.48 14.89 7.96
N GLU A 102 -0.62 14.02 8.44
CA GLU A 102 0.41 14.29 9.43
C GLU A 102 1.67 13.48 9.13
N LEU A 103 2.81 13.95 9.64
CA LEU A 103 4.09 13.25 9.66
C LEU A 103 4.40 12.94 11.11
N TYR A 104 4.70 11.69 11.39
CA TYR A 104 5.08 11.20 12.71
C TYR A 104 6.56 10.80 12.71
N GLU A 105 7.18 10.75 13.89
CA GLU A 105 8.57 10.26 14.03
C GLU A 105 8.74 8.84 13.48
N GLN A 106 7.73 8.01 13.64
CA GLN A 106 7.70 6.64 13.11
C GLN A 106 7.70 6.54 11.58
N ASP A 107 7.47 7.65 10.87
CA ASP A 107 7.52 7.73 9.41
C ASP A 107 8.94 7.97 8.88
N SER A 108 9.89 8.37 9.76
CA SER A 108 11.26 8.70 9.36
C SER A 108 11.99 7.57 8.62
N PRO A 109 11.91 6.30 9.06
CA PRO A 109 12.58 5.21 8.33
C PRO A 109 12.10 5.04 6.89
N TYR A 110 10.81 5.25 6.63
CA TYR A 110 10.25 5.14 5.27
C TYR A 110 10.66 6.31 4.39
N LYS A 111 10.77 7.51 4.97
CA LYS A 111 11.30 8.67 4.26
C LYS A 111 12.78 8.46 3.87
N GLU A 112 13.59 7.96 4.79
CA GLU A 112 14.99 7.63 4.54
C GLU A 112 15.11 6.55 3.46
N SER A 113 14.32 5.48 3.54
CA SER A 113 14.26 4.41 2.55
C SER A 113 13.94 4.95 1.14
N LEU A 114 12.97 5.85 1.02
CA LEU A 114 12.64 6.48 -0.27
C LEU A 114 13.82 7.28 -0.82
N LEU A 115 14.51 8.05 0.02
CA LEU A 115 15.68 8.84 -0.38
C LEU A 115 16.85 7.93 -0.81
N ASP A 116 17.08 6.84 -0.09
CA ASP A 116 18.13 5.85 -0.41
C ASP A 116 17.86 5.14 -1.76
N LYS A 117 16.58 4.95 -2.11
CA LYS A 117 16.14 4.46 -3.42
C LYS A 117 16.24 5.51 -4.53
N GLY A 118 16.62 6.74 -4.20
CA GLY A 118 16.74 7.86 -5.14
C GLY A 118 15.42 8.61 -5.40
N TYR A 119 14.37 8.35 -4.63
CA TYR A 119 13.09 9.05 -4.73
C TYR A 119 13.01 10.22 -3.76
N ASN A 120 12.57 11.38 -4.26
CA ASN A 120 12.32 12.57 -3.46
C ASN A 120 10.99 13.22 -3.85
N PRO A 121 9.86 12.59 -3.50
CA PRO A 121 8.54 13.09 -3.87
C PRO A 121 8.21 14.42 -3.20
N TYR A 122 7.41 15.25 -3.86
CA TYR A 122 6.79 16.39 -3.19
C TYR A 122 5.84 15.89 -2.11
N ILE A 123 6.00 16.41 -0.89
CA ILE A 123 5.13 16.06 0.24
C ILE A 123 4.23 17.24 0.57
N SER A 124 2.91 17.03 0.51
CA SER A 124 1.90 18.02 0.90
C SER A 124 1.17 17.59 2.16
N ARG A 125 0.99 18.51 3.10
CA ARG A 125 0.19 18.33 4.32
C ARG A 125 -1.17 19.05 4.24
N ILE A 126 -1.57 19.45 3.04
CA ILE A 126 -2.83 20.17 2.81
C ILE A 126 -4.00 19.18 2.81
N ALA A 127 -4.97 19.39 3.68
CA ALA A 127 -6.17 18.56 3.75
C ALA A 127 -7.09 18.71 2.51
N ASN A 128 -7.08 19.90 1.89
CA ASN A 128 -7.88 20.15 0.70
C ASN A 128 -7.10 19.77 -0.57
N ILE A 129 -7.63 18.80 -1.32
CA ILE A 129 -7.03 18.32 -2.56
C ILE A 129 -7.35 19.20 -3.79
N ALA A 130 -8.35 20.08 -3.70
CA ALA A 130 -8.79 20.86 -4.85
C ALA A 130 -7.67 21.69 -5.53
N PRO A 131 -6.79 22.39 -4.78
CA PRO A 131 -5.65 23.08 -5.37
C PRO A 131 -4.63 22.15 -6.05
N LEU A 132 -4.56 20.88 -5.63
CA LEU A 132 -3.61 19.93 -6.19
C LEU A 132 -4.02 19.46 -7.58
N ARG A 133 -5.29 19.59 -7.95
CA ARG A 133 -5.81 19.18 -9.26
C ARG A 133 -5.17 19.96 -10.41
N GLU A 134 -4.80 21.20 -10.16
CA GLU A 134 -4.09 22.04 -11.14
C GLU A 134 -2.65 21.56 -11.38
N LEU A 135 -2.07 20.88 -10.38
CA LEU A 135 -0.71 20.33 -10.47
C LEU A 135 -0.66 18.98 -11.22
N TYR A 136 -1.79 18.28 -11.39
CA TYR A 136 -1.78 16.97 -12.02
C TYR A 136 -1.19 16.97 -13.44
N ASP A 137 -1.44 18.02 -14.21
CA ASP A 137 -0.88 18.17 -15.56
C ASP A 137 0.64 18.44 -15.53
N THR A 138 1.10 19.16 -14.51
CA THR A 138 2.52 19.53 -14.36
C THR A 138 3.33 18.36 -13.80
N ILE A 139 2.79 17.65 -12.82
CA ILE A 139 3.47 16.53 -12.16
C ILE A 139 3.54 15.33 -13.11
N GLY A 140 2.47 15.07 -13.85
CA GLY A 140 2.35 13.94 -14.77
C GLY A 140 2.53 12.60 -14.06
N ALA A 141 1.45 11.87 -13.82
CA ALA A 141 1.51 10.57 -13.18
C ALA A 141 0.70 9.54 -13.96
N ASP A 142 1.06 8.27 -13.81
CA ASP A 142 0.35 7.15 -14.41
C ASP A 142 -0.74 6.61 -13.49
N LEU A 143 -0.50 6.68 -12.18
CA LEU A 143 -1.35 6.09 -11.15
C LEU A 143 -1.61 7.09 -10.02
N TYR A 144 -2.87 7.20 -9.65
CA TYR A 144 -3.32 7.88 -8.44
C TYR A 144 -3.84 6.86 -7.43
N VAL A 145 -3.24 6.84 -6.26
CA VAL A 145 -3.71 6.02 -5.13
C VAL A 145 -4.44 6.92 -4.14
N GLY A 146 -5.73 6.67 -3.96
CA GLY A 146 -6.58 7.43 -3.04
C GLY A 146 -7.92 7.85 -3.62
N HIS A 147 -8.63 8.68 -2.85
CA HIS A 147 -9.97 9.16 -3.17
C HIS A 147 -9.92 10.46 -3.97
N GLU A 148 -10.12 10.37 -5.26
CA GLU A 148 -10.31 11.50 -6.18
C GLU A 148 -11.45 11.18 -7.15
N SER A 149 -11.92 12.15 -7.90
CA SER A 149 -12.92 11.95 -8.94
C SER A 149 -12.38 11.04 -10.05
N PRO A 150 -12.96 9.84 -10.27
CA PRO A 150 -12.50 8.93 -11.32
C PRO A 150 -12.58 9.55 -12.72
N MET A 151 -13.59 10.41 -12.95
CA MET A 151 -13.75 11.10 -14.22
C MET A 151 -12.61 12.11 -14.45
N LEU A 152 -12.21 12.85 -13.41
CA LEU A 152 -11.09 13.78 -13.50
C LEU A 152 -9.79 13.02 -13.81
N LEU A 153 -9.51 11.96 -13.07
CA LEU A 153 -8.29 11.17 -13.26
C LEU A 153 -8.23 10.57 -14.66
N LYS A 154 -9.36 10.06 -15.15
CA LYS A 154 -9.46 9.55 -16.53
C LYS A 154 -9.18 10.65 -17.58
N GLN A 155 -9.69 11.87 -17.38
CA GLN A 155 -9.40 13.00 -18.25
C GLN A 155 -7.90 13.36 -18.26
N LYS A 156 -7.20 13.13 -17.15
CA LYS A 156 -5.76 13.33 -16.98
C LYS A 156 -4.92 12.12 -17.40
N GLY A 157 -5.53 11.05 -17.91
CA GLY A 157 -4.84 9.84 -18.33
C GLY A 157 -4.28 9.00 -17.18
N MET A 158 -4.75 9.23 -15.94
CA MET A 158 -4.31 8.50 -14.76
C MET A 158 -5.25 7.35 -14.41
N MET A 159 -4.68 6.22 -14.07
CA MET A 159 -5.41 5.13 -13.41
C MET A 159 -5.67 5.45 -11.95
N GLN A 160 -6.70 4.88 -11.36
CA GLN A 160 -7.02 5.06 -9.94
C GLN A 160 -7.08 3.73 -9.20
N MET A 161 -6.54 3.74 -8.00
CA MET A 161 -6.71 2.67 -7.03
C MET A 161 -7.04 3.21 -5.64
N THR A 162 -7.91 2.51 -4.90
CA THR A 162 -8.17 2.76 -3.47
C THR A 162 -7.84 1.51 -2.67
N PHE A 163 -7.54 1.68 -1.39
CA PHE A 163 -7.21 0.57 -0.48
C PHE A 163 -8.34 0.24 0.52
N ASP A 164 -9.55 0.71 0.27
CA ASP A 164 -10.67 0.52 1.21
C ASP A 164 -10.96 -0.96 1.48
N ALA A 165 -10.87 -1.79 0.44
CA ALA A 165 -11.06 -3.24 0.55
C ALA A 165 -9.98 -3.93 1.43
N HIS A 166 -8.88 -3.24 1.68
CA HIS A 166 -7.77 -3.74 2.48
C HIS A 166 -7.66 -3.10 3.87
N ALA A 167 -8.53 -2.13 4.18
CA ALA A 167 -8.48 -1.35 5.41
C ALA A 167 -8.55 -2.19 6.70
N GLN A 168 -9.16 -3.37 6.65
CA GLN A 168 -9.26 -4.29 7.80
C GLN A 168 -8.30 -5.47 7.74
N LYS A 169 -7.52 -5.62 6.66
CA LYS A 169 -6.57 -6.71 6.52
C LYS A 169 -5.31 -6.46 7.35
N ILE A 170 -4.73 -7.54 7.85
CA ILE A 170 -3.49 -7.55 8.64
C ILE A 170 -2.56 -8.66 8.12
N GLY A 171 -1.32 -8.67 8.59
CA GLY A 171 -0.35 -9.68 8.20
C GLY A 171 -0.16 -9.73 6.69
N TYR A 172 0.10 -10.90 6.15
CA TYR A 172 0.33 -11.11 4.72
C TYR A 172 -0.88 -10.82 3.82
N GLU A 173 -2.10 -10.85 4.35
CA GLU A 173 -3.30 -10.56 3.57
C GLU A 173 -3.32 -9.12 3.02
N LEU A 174 -2.73 -8.18 3.76
CA LEU A 174 -2.68 -6.78 3.37
C LEU A 174 -1.80 -6.57 2.12
N PRO A 175 -0.47 -6.82 2.15
CA PRO A 175 0.38 -6.60 0.98
C PRO A 175 0.01 -7.51 -0.20
N ILE A 176 -0.37 -8.76 0.04
CA ILE A 176 -0.82 -9.68 -1.02
C ILE A 176 -2.08 -9.14 -1.71
N GLY A 177 -3.06 -8.67 -0.95
CA GLY A 177 -4.29 -8.09 -1.51
C GLY A 177 -4.00 -6.85 -2.35
N VAL A 178 -3.17 -5.94 -1.84
CA VAL A 178 -2.73 -4.75 -2.58
C VAL A 178 -2.06 -5.13 -3.89
N MET A 179 -1.12 -6.07 -3.88
CA MET A 179 -0.43 -6.53 -5.09
C MET A 179 -1.37 -7.19 -6.10
N GLN A 180 -2.34 -7.97 -5.64
CA GLN A 180 -3.32 -8.59 -6.53
C GLN A 180 -4.18 -7.56 -7.24
N ASP A 181 -4.64 -6.53 -6.53
CA ASP A 181 -5.44 -5.46 -7.12
C ASP A 181 -4.62 -4.60 -8.08
N MET A 182 -3.33 -4.35 -7.77
CA MET A 182 -2.41 -3.67 -8.69
C MET A 182 -2.24 -4.47 -10.00
N ILE A 183 -1.99 -5.77 -9.89
CA ILE A 183 -1.88 -6.64 -11.08
C ILE A 183 -3.16 -6.61 -11.90
N LYS A 184 -4.31 -6.70 -11.24
CA LYS A 184 -5.61 -6.66 -11.90
C LYS A 184 -5.79 -5.35 -12.66
N LEU A 185 -5.56 -4.21 -12.00
CA LEU A 185 -5.65 -2.89 -12.60
C LEU A 185 -4.79 -2.78 -13.86
N MET A 186 -3.51 -3.17 -13.76
CA MET A 186 -2.56 -3.07 -14.88
C MET A 186 -2.88 -4.02 -16.03
N THR A 187 -3.55 -5.15 -15.78
CA THR A 187 -3.88 -6.13 -16.83
C THR A 187 -5.24 -5.88 -17.46
N GLU A 188 -6.18 -5.27 -16.77
CA GLU A 188 -7.51 -4.93 -17.30
C GLU A 188 -7.46 -3.70 -18.21
N ASP A 189 -6.72 -2.66 -17.86
CA ASP A 189 -6.53 -1.47 -18.70
C ASP A 189 -5.70 -1.77 -19.97
N SER A 190 -4.94 -2.87 -19.98
CA SER A 190 -4.18 -3.30 -21.16
C SER A 190 -5.04 -3.99 -22.24
N LYS A 191 -6.32 -4.26 -21.98
CA LYS A 191 -7.23 -4.83 -22.99
C LYS A 191 -7.72 -3.70 -23.88
N PRO A 192 -7.45 -3.73 -25.21
CA PRO A 192 -8.06 -2.79 -26.14
C PRO A 192 -9.58 -2.90 -26.00
N MET A 193 -10.25 -1.76 -25.85
CA MET A 193 -11.72 -1.73 -25.89
C MET A 193 -12.14 -2.41 -27.19
N GLY A 194 -12.70 -3.61 -27.08
CA GLY A 194 -13.16 -4.40 -28.20
C GLY A 194 -14.13 -3.56 -29.02
N GLY A 195 -13.76 -3.31 -30.27
CA GLY A 195 -14.58 -2.55 -31.21
C GLY A 195 -15.98 -3.11 -31.24
N GLY A 196 -16.93 -2.37 -30.68
CA GLY A 196 -18.34 -2.63 -30.87
C GLY A 196 -18.62 -2.64 -32.36
N LYS A 197 -18.87 -3.81 -32.90
CA LYS A 197 -19.48 -3.93 -34.24
C LYS A 197 -20.84 -3.25 -34.16
N HIS A 198 -20.90 -2.02 -34.66
CA HIS A 198 -22.17 -1.48 -35.08
C HIS A 198 -22.70 -2.39 -36.20
N ALA A 199 -23.60 -3.32 -35.86
CA ALA A 199 -24.45 -3.96 -36.81
C ALA A 199 -25.43 -2.89 -37.30
N ALA A 200 -25.23 -2.43 -38.50
CA ALA A 200 -26.24 -1.68 -39.24
C ALA A 200 -27.42 -2.63 -39.54
N MET A 201 -28.61 -2.23 -39.16
CA MET A 201 -29.89 -2.53 -39.78
C MET A 201 -30.61 -1.24 -40.03
#